data_495f013ffe587b5a4b3bdc8882a5178b
#
_entry.id   495f013ffe587b5a4b3bdc8882a5178b
#
_cell.length_a   1.000
_cell.length_b   1.000
_cell.length_c   1.000
_cell.angle_alpha   90.00
_cell.angle_beta   90.00
_cell.angle_gamma   90.00
#
_symmetry.space_group_name_H-M   'P 1'
#
loop_
_entity.id
_entity.type
_entity.pdbx_description
1 polymer ?
#
loop_
_entity_poly.entity_id
_entity_poly.type
_entity_poly.pdbx_seq_one_letter_code
_entity_poly.pdbx_strand_id
1 'polypeptide(L)'
;AGIIMEPMMVPGGMIVPSKQWVEGIREIADEWEALLIFDEMQLAPSRTGKMWGFEHFGVQPDIVTFGKGISAGFANCGTVTSQKIIDKCKGNKGLPWAGTYSNDPLPAAVALKQLQIVIRDDLTEHAFKVGEILEQKLINLQNSHECIGDFRGHGLYRMLDIVVDRNSRTANPELAERIRREAMKEGIAMIAVKNFMRICPPLIIKENEIDEIVGRLDKAITRAVDNQTQEIEYSSSSSLAANEKIKRVA
;
A
#
# COMPACT_ATOMS: atom_id res chain seq x y z
N ALA A 1 -14.18 17.63 -18.76
CA ALA A 1 -14.25 16.33 -18.10
C ALA A 1 -12.89 15.98 -17.51
N GLY A 2 -12.83 14.97 -16.64
CA GLY A 2 -11.57 14.49 -16.07
C GLY A 2 -11.64 13.02 -15.71
N ILE A 3 -10.47 12.37 -15.69
CA ILE A 3 -10.25 11.00 -15.21
C ILE A 3 -9.41 11.11 -13.96
N ILE A 4 -9.89 10.58 -12.84
CA ILE A 4 -9.14 10.52 -11.58
C ILE A 4 -8.83 9.07 -11.23
N MET A 5 -7.58 8.80 -10.86
CA MET A 5 -7.12 7.46 -10.45
C MET A 5 -5.92 7.53 -9.52
N GLU A 6 -5.70 6.51 -8.70
CA GLU A 6 -4.41 6.29 -8.04
C GLU A 6 -3.45 5.67 -9.06
N PRO A 7 -2.18 6.12 -9.17
CA PRO A 7 -1.19 5.48 -10.05
C PRO A 7 -0.96 4.00 -9.71
N MET A 8 -1.04 3.66 -8.43
CA MET A 8 -1.10 2.30 -7.90
C MET A 8 -2.27 2.24 -6.93
N MET A 9 -3.23 1.39 -7.19
CA MET A 9 -4.48 1.32 -6.42
C MET A 9 -4.26 0.59 -5.09
N VAL A 10 -3.95 1.35 -4.05
CA VAL A 10 -3.61 0.80 -2.73
C VAL A 10 -4.79 0.13 -2.04
N PRO A 11 -5.99 0.74 -1.96
CA PRO A 11 -7.14 0.10 -1.30
C PRO A 11 -7.60 -1.19 -1.95
N GLY A 12 -7.33 -1.37 -3.24
CA GLY A 12 -7.64 -2.58 -4.00
C GLY A 12 -6.64 -3.73 -3.81
N GLY A 13 -5.67 -3.61 -2.90
CA GLY A 13 -4.62 -4.60 -2.68
C GLY A 13 -3.32 -4.28 -3.42
N MET A 14 -2.99 -3.02 -3.56
CA MET A 14 -1.81 -2.52 -4.27
C MET A 14 -1.75 -3.01 -5.71
N ILE A 15 -2.81 -2.75 -6.46
CA ILE A 15 -2.82 -3.08 -7.89
C ILE A 15 -1.88 -2.11 -8.61
N VAL A 16 -0.79 -2.65 -9.15
CA VAL A 16 0.17 -1.91 -9.98
C VAL A 16 -0.23 -2.15 -11.43
N PRO A 17 -0.74 -1.13 -12.14
CA PRO A 17 -1.11 -1.28 -13.54
C PRO A 17 0.13 -1.45 -14.43
N SER A 18 -0.05 -1.99 -15.62
CA SER A 18 1.03 -1.98 -16.61
C SER A 18 1.28 -0.55 -17.12
N LYS A 19 2.52 -0.28 -17.49
CA LYS A 19 2.89 1.01 -18.08
C LYS A 19 2.02 1.34 -19.30
N GLN A 20 1.82 0.37 -20.18
CA GLN A 20 0.99 0.50 -21.38
C GLN A 20 -0.47 0.87 -21.05
N TRP A 21 -1.02 0.35 -19.94
CA TRP A 21 -2.38 0.70 -19.53
C TRP A 21 -2.46 2.18 -19.10
N VAL A 22 -1.48 2.67 -18.32
CA VAL A 22 -1.44 4.06 -17.88
C VAL A 22 -1.22 5.01 -19.06
N GLU A 23 -0.36 4.63 -20.02
CA GLU A 23 -0.15 5.36 -21.27
C GLU A 23 -1.46 5.45 -22.08
N GLY A 24 -2.19 4.35 -22.20
CA GLY A 24 -3.49 4.32 -22.89
C GLY A 24 -4.55 5.23 -22.22
N ILE A 25 -4.55 5.32 -20.89
CA ILE A 25 -5.42 6.29 -20.17
C ILE A 25 -5.04 7.74 -20.51
N ARG A 26 -3.73 8.04 -20.64
CA ARG A 26 -3.29 9.37 -21.06
C ARG A 26 -3.73 9.69 -22.49
N GLU A 27 -3.58 8.74 -23.42
CA GLU A 27 -4.01 8.89 -24.81
C GLU A 27 -5.53 9.14 -24.89
N ILE A 28 -6.34 8.38 -24.16
CA ILE A 28 -7.79 8.61 -24.09
C ILE A 28 -8.11 10.00 -23.51
N ALA A 29 -7.43 10.40 -22.45
CA ALA A 29 -7.65 11.72 -21.86
C ALA A 29 -7.31 12.84 -22.84
N ASP A 30 -6.24 12.69 -23.62
CA ASP A 30 -5.84 13.66 -24.63
C ASP A 30 -6.83 13.70 -25.81
N GLU A 31 -7.28 12.54 -26.30
CA GLU A 31 -8.28 12.44 -27.38
C GLU A 31 -9.59 13.14 -27.03
N TRP A 32 -10.03 12.98 -25.77
CA TRP A 32 -11.29 13.55 -25.30
C TRP A 32 -11.14 14.91 -24.61
N GLU A 33 -9.97 15.53 -24.70
CA GLU A 33 -9.66 16.81 -24.01
C GLU A 33 -10.04 16.78 -22.52
N ALA A 34 -9.90 15.60 -21.88
CA ALA A 34 -10.15 15.40 -20.47
C ALA A 34 -8.86 15.59 -19.65
N LEU A 35 -8.99 16.06 -18.42
CA LEU A 35 -7.86 16.18 -17.51
C LEU A 35 -7.56 14.83 -16.86
N LEU A 36 -6.29 14.41 -16.86
CA LEU A 36 -5.82 13.26 -16.10
C LEU A 36 -5.36 13.71 -14.72
N ILE A 37 -5.97 13.13 -13.67
CA ILE A 37 -5.72 13.46 -12.27
C ILE A 37 -5.17 12.22 -11.57
N PHE A 38 -3.95 12.32 -11.03
CA PHE A 38 -3.40 11.28 -10.20
C PHE A 38 -3.56 11.60 -8.70
N ASP A 39 -4.17 10.65 -7.99
CA ASP A 39 -4.26 10.69 -6.53
C ASP A 39 -3.02 10.02 -5.92
N GLU A 40 -2.10 10.85 -5.46
CA GLU A 40 -0.83 10.45 -4.83
C GLU A 40 -0.90 10.39 -3.29
N MET A 41 -2.10 10.45 -2.73
CA MET A 41 -2.31 10.49 -1.28
C MET A 41 -1.56 9.42 -0.49
N GLN A 42 -1.30 8.28 -1.09
CA GLN A 42 -0.68 7.14 -0.41
C GLN A 42 0.77 6.90 -0.83
N LEU A 43 1.16 7.33 -2.02
CA LEU A 43 2.45 6.99 -2.62
C LEU A 43 3.51 8.08 -2.38
N ALA A 44 3.10 9.34 -2.38
CA ALA A 44 3.99 10.48 -2.14
C ALA A 44 4.15 10.80 -0.63
N PRO A 45 5.34 11.34 -0.25
CA PRO A 45 6.56 11.42 -1.02
C PRO A 45 7.38 10.13 -0.90
N SER A 46 8.06 9.74 -1.97
CA SER A 46 9.17 8.77 -1.98
C SER A 46 8.89 7.34 -1.55
N ARG A 47 7.66 6.98 -1.17
CA ARG A 47 7.30 5.64 -0.65
C ARG A 47 7.68 4.51 -1.59
N THR A 48 7.58 4.75 -2.88
CA THR A 48 7.79 3.76 -3.94
C THR A 48 9.22 3.76 -4.52
N GLY A 49 10.14 4.57 -3.96
CA GLY A 49 11.46 4.79 -4.54
C GLY A 49 11.47 5.82 -5.68
N LYS A 50 10.36 6.52 -5.88
CA LYS A 50 10.22 7.72 -6.70
C LYS A 50 9.55 8.80 -5.87
N MET A 51 9.78 10.09 -6.16
CA MET A 51 9.14 11.19 -5.42
C MET A 51 7.61 11.06 -5.51
N TRP A 52 7.11 10.78 -6.70
CA TRP A 52 5.70 10.52 -7.01
C TRP A 52 5.53 9.12 -7.60
N GLY A 53 4.43 8.44 -7.28
CA GLY A 53 4.15 7.11 -7.80
C GLY A 53 3.97 7.06 -9.31
N PHE A 54 3.44 8.12 -9.92
CA PHE A 54 3.25 8.18 -11.36
C PHE A 54 4.56 8.17 -12.17
N GLU A 55 5.69 8.55 -11.56
CA GLU A 55 6.99 8.56 -12.25
C GLU A 55 7.42 7.16 -12.72
N HIS A 56 6.90 6.09 -12.09
CA HIS A 56 7.15 4.71 -12.54
C HIS A 56 6.62 4.43 -13.95
N PHE A 57 5.61 5.17 -14.37
CA PHE A 57 4.95 4.95 -15.66
C PHE A 57 5.44 5.90 -16.75
N GLY A 58 6.13 6.98 -16.39
CA GLY A 58 6.58 8.01 -17.32
C GLY A 58 5.44 8.84 -17.94
N VAL A 59 4.27 8.81 -17.33
CA VAL A 59 3.07 9.55 -17.77
C VAL A 59 2.90 10.78 -16.90
N GLN A 60 2.80 11.96 -17.54
CA GLN A 60 2.59 13.23 -16.83
C GLN A 60 1.08 13.48 -16.64
N PRO A 61 0.59 13.63 -15.40
CA PRO A 61 -0.80 14.05 -15.18
C PRO A 61 -0.98 15.56 -15.37
N ASP A 62 -2.22 15.98 -15.53
CA ASP A 62 -2.61 17.39 -15.54
C ASP A 62 -2.76 17.94 -14.12
N ILE A 63 -3.18 17.09 -13.20
CA ILE A 63 -3.39 17.42 -11.79
C ILE A 63 -2.88 16.29 -10.92
N VAL A 64 -2.24 16.64 -9.79
CA VAL A 64 -1.82 15.70 -8.74
C VAL A 64 -2.47 16.12 -7.44
N THR A 65 -3.11 15.18 -6.74
CA THR A 65 -3.57 15.39 -5.35
C THR A 65 -2.62 14.71 -4.37
N PHE A 66 -2.37 15.33 -3.23
CA PHE A 66 -1.44 14.81 -2.22
C PHE A 66 -1.87 15.13 -0.80
N GLY A 67 -1.33 14.40 0.17
CA GLY A 67 -1.59 14.58 1.59
C GLY A 67 -0.83 13.55 2.43
N LYS A 68 -1.39 13.13 3.56
CA LYS A 68 -0.84 12.09 4.44
C LYS A 68 0.68 12.23 4.69
N GLY A 69 1.52 11.47 3.96
CA GLY A 69 2.97 11.44 4.15
C GLY A 69 3.67 12.79 4.00
N ILE A 70 3.18 13.66 3.12
CA ILE A 70 3.73 15.01 2.93
C ILE A 70 3.49 15.89 4.17
N SER A 71 2.40 15.65 4.88
CA SER A 71 1.97 16.47 6.01
C SER A 71 2.68 16.17 7.33
N ALA A 72 3.53 15.13 7.39
CA ALA A 72 4.26 14.73 8.60
C ALA A 72 3.39 14.62 9.87
N GLY A 73 2.15 14.15 9.73
CA GLY A 73 1.19 13.98 10.83
C GLY A 73 0.26 15.16 11.10
N PHE A 74 0.43 16.29 10.44
CA PHE A 74 -0.50 17.41 10.49
C PHE A 74 -1.64 17.23 9.47
N ALA A 75 -2.78 17.84 9.73
CA ALA A 75 -3.92 17.85 8.80
C ALA A 75 -3.60 18.81 7.64
N ASN A 76 -3.03 18.29 6.57
CA ASN A 76 -2.73 19.03 5.35
C ASN A 76 -2.90 18.15 4.12
N CYS A 77 -3.40 18.74 3.06
CA CYS A 77 -3.46 18.15 1.72
C CYS A 77 -3.41 19.28 0.70
N GLY A 78 -3.16 18.92 -0.53
CA GLY A 78 -3.08 19.91 -1.59
C GLY A 78 -3.25 19.31 -2.97
N THR A 79 -3.26 20.20 -3.95
CA THR A 79 -3.35 19.87 -5.35
C THR A 79 -2.30 20.68 -6.12
N VAL A 80 -1.58 20.02 -7.01
CA VAL A 80 -0.63 20.63 -7.92
C VAL A 80 -1.19 20.56 -9.34
N THR A 81 -1.13 21.65 -10.07
CA THR A 81 -1.54 21.70 -11.47
C THR A 81 -0.76 22.78 -12.22
N SER A 82 -0.91 22.81 -13.56
CA SER A 82 -0.25 23.80 -14.39
C SER A 82 -0.93 25.16 -14.33
N GLN A 83 -0.14 26.23 -14.56
CA GLN A 83 -0.66 27.59 -14.67
C GLN A 83 -1.72 27.71 -15.76
N LYS A 84 -1.58 26.99 -16.87
CA LYS A 84 -2.55 26.95 -17.99
C LYS A 84 -3.96 26.51 -17.51
N ILE A 85 -4.05 25.53 -16.61
CA ILE A 85 -5.32 25.06 -16.08
C ILE A 85 -5.89 26.09 -15.12
N ILE A 86 -5.06 26.67 -14.25
CA ILE A 86 -5.48 27.73 -13.32
C ILE A 86 -6.05 28.95 -14.07
N ASP A 87 -5.39 29.35 -15.16
CA ASP A 87 -5.84 30.52 -15.93
C ASP A 87 -7.16 30.26 -16.66
N LYS A 88 -7.38 29.04 -17.15
CA LYS A 88 -8.69 28.62 -17.68
C LYS A 88 -9.80 28.71 -16.61
N CYS A 89 -9.52 28.28 -15.37
CA CYS A 89 -10.46 28.39 -14.28
C CYS A 89 -10.76 29.85 -13.88
N LYS A 90 -9.75 30.73 -13.87
CA LYS A 90 -9.91 32.16 -13.57
C LYS A 90 -10.81 32.88 -14.56
N GLY A 91 -10.73 32.53 -15.86
CA GLY A 91 -11.60 33.10 -16.92
C GLY A 91 -13.10 32.85 -16.65
N ASN A 92 -13.45 31.85 -15.88
CA ASN A 92 -14.82 31.45 -15.53
C ASN A 92 -15.22 31.81 -14.08
N LYS A 93 -14.66 32.86 -13.45
CA LYS A 93 -14.91 33.37 -12.07
C LYS A 93 -13.95 32.88 -10.97
N GLY A 94 -12.80 32.32 -11.33
CA GLY A 94 -11.80 31.85 -10.38
C GLY A 94 -12.09 30.46 -9.82
N LEU A 95 -11.14 29.93 -9.04
CA LEU A 95 -11.34 28.69 -8.29
C LEU A 95 -12.29 29.00 -7.12
N PRO A 96 -13.51 28.46 -7.07
CA PRO A 96 -14.44 28.70 -5.98
C PRO A 96 -14.04 27.88 -4.73
N TRP A 97 -12.81 28.10 -4.27
CA TRP A 97 -12.31 27.39 -3.09
C TRP A 97 -12.27 28.34 -1.90
N ALA A 98 -13.02 28.00 -0.88
CA ALA A 98 -12.90 28.58 0.45
C ALA A 98 -13.11 27.49 1.50
N GLY A 99 -12.10 27.25 2.31
CA GLY A 99 -12.17 26.36 3.46
C GLY A 99 -11.58 27.05 4.68
N THR A 100 -12.16 26.83 5.84
CA THR A 100 -11.75 27.48 7.10
C THR A 100 -10.25 27.29 7.39
N TYR A 101 -9.71 26.13 7.05
CA TYR A 101 -8.31 25.77 7.26
C TYR A 101 -7.46 25.84 5.97
N SER A 102 -8.00 26.38 4.89
CA SER A 102 -7.21 26.60 3.67
C SER A 102 -6.12 27.65 3.95
N ASN A 103 -4.92 27.33 3.47
CA ASN A 103 -3.73 28.20 3.65
C ASN A 103 -3.30 28.39 5.12
N ASP A 104 -3.62 27.45 6.02
CA ASP A 104 -3.07 27.47 7.37
C ASP A 104 -1.53 27.41 7.27
N PRO A 105 -0.79 28.41 7.79
CA PRO A 105 0.65 28.50 7.62
C PRO A 105 1.41 27.43 8.40
N LEU A 106 0.88 26.92 9.50
CA LEU A 106 1.59 25.94 10.32
C LEU A 106 1.68 24.57 9.64
N PRO A 107 0.61 23.92 9.18
CA PRO A 107 0.70 22.69 8.42
C PRO A 107 1.51 22.84 7.13
N ALA A 108 1.40 24.00 6.45
CA ALA A 108 2.17 24.28 5.23
C ALA A 108 3.67 24.34 5.52
N ALA A 109 4.11 25.00 6.60
CA ALA A 109 5.50 25.06 7.02
C ALA A 109 6.05 23.66 7.39
N VAL A 110 5.24 22.81 8.06
CA VAL A 110 5.62 21.44 8.38
C VAL A 110 5.77 20.60 7.11
N ALA A 111 4.82 20.68 6.17
CA ALA A 111 4.90 19.98 4.90
C ALA A 111 6.12 20.39 4.07
N LEU A 112 6.41 21.70 4.01
CA LEU A 112 7.63 22.21 3.36
C LEU A 112 8.89 21.63 4.01
N LYS A 113 8.96 21.62 5.34
CA LYS A 113 10.09 21.06 6.07
C LYS A 113 10.25 19.56 5.84
N GLN A 114 9.15 18.83 5.79
CA GLN A 114 9.15 17.38 5.46
C GLN A 114 9.76 17.14 4.07
N LEU A 115 9.32 17.87 3.06
CA LEU A 115 9.86 17.75 1.70
C LEU A 115 11.34 18.12 1.64
N GLN A 116 11.75 19.20 2.35
CA GLN A 116 13.16 19.59 2.45
C GLN A 116 14.02 18.47 3.06
N ILE A 117 13.53 17.77 4.08
CA ILE A 117 14.22 16.62 4.69
C ILE A 117 14.31 15.46 3.69
N VAL A 118 13.22 15.11 3.01
CA VAL A 118 13.21 14.05 2.01
C VAL A 118 14.25 14.30 0.90
N ILE A 119 14.34 15.55 0.42
CA ILE A 119 15.31 15.94 -0.62
C ILE A 119 16.73 16.00 -0.05
N ARG A 120 16.94 16.64 1.10
CA ARG A 120 18.27 16.81 1.72
C ARG A 120 18.93 15.47 2.02
N ASP A 121 18.17 14.51 2.53
CA ASP A 121 18.66 13.21 3.00
C ASP A 121 18.56 12.14 1.92
N ASP A 122 18.19 12.53 0.69
CA ASP A 122 18.02 11.64 -0.47
C ASP A 122 17.15 10.41 -0.17
N LEU A 123 16.05 10.62 0.57
CA LEU A 123 15.19 9.53 1.02
C LEU A 123 14.46 8.83 -0.14
N THR A 124 14.40 9.42 -1.33
CA THR A 124 13.87 8.78 -2.54
C THR A 124 14.77 7.63 -2.99
N GLU A 125 16.06 7.90 -3.13
CA GLU A 125 17.06 6.89 -3.51
C GLU A 125 17.25 5.86 -2.39
N HIS A 126 17.21 6.30 -1.12
CA HIS A 126 17.23 5.39 0.01
C HIS A 126 16.04 4.41 -0.02
N ALA A 127 14.81 4.91 -0.22
CA ALA A 127 13.62 4.06 -0.33
C ALA A 127 13.67 3.10 -1.52
N PHE A 128 14.30 3.50 -2.62
CA PHE A 128 14.55 2.61 -3.75
C PHE A 128 15.49 1.47 -3.35
N LYS A 129 16.70 1.77 -2.84
CA LYS A 129 17.72 0.77 -2.47
C LYS A 129 17.25 -0.20 -1.40
N VAL A 130 16.68 0.33 -0.30
CA VAL A 130 16.18 -0.51 0.80
C VAL A 130 14.93 -1.29 0.37
N GLY A 131 14.15 -0.72 -0.56
CA GLY A 131 13.01 -1.38 -1.20
C GLY A 131 13.40 -2.59 -2.04
N GLU A 132 14.56 -2.58 -2.72
CA GLU A 132 15.12 -3.71 -3.44
C GLU A 132 15.50 -4.85 -2.48
N ILE A 133 16.11 -4.50 -1.34
CA ILE A 133 16.43 -5.47 -0.29
C ILE A 133 15.15 -6.10 0.29
N LEU A 134 14.15 -5.28 0.57
CA LEU A 134 12.84 -5.75 1.04
C LEU A 134 12.21 -6.71 0.02
N GLU A 135 12.27 -6.40 -1.27
CA GLU A 135 11.74 -7.25 -2.33
C GLU A 135 12.37 -8.63 -2.33
N GLN A 136 13.70 -8.72 -2.27
CA GLN A 136 14.41 -10.01 -2.23
C GLN A 136 14.00 -10.85 -1.01
N LYS A 137 13.80 -10.20 0.14
CA LYS A 137 13.35 -10.89 1.34
C LYS A 137 11.90 -11.33 1.26
N LEU A 138 11.03 -10.56 0.60
CA LEU A 138 9.65 -10.95 0.36
C LEU A 138 9.53 -12.11 -0.64
N ILE A 139 10.42 -12.20 -1.64
CA ILE A 139 10.54 -13.36 -2.52
C ILE A 139 10.85 -14.62 -1.69
N ASN A 140 11.84 -14.54 -0.79
CA ASN A 140 12.18 -15.65 0.07
C ASN A 140 11.04 -16.03 1.03
N LEU A 141 10.40 -15.04 1.63
CA LEU A 141 9.25 -15.24 2.51
C LEU A 141 8.08 -15.91 1.76
N GLN A 142 7.78 -15.46 0.54
CA GLN A 142 6.79 -16.08 -0.31
C GLN A 142 7.15 -17.53 -0.63
N ASN A 143 8.41 -17.83 -0.94
CA ASN A 143 8.85 -19.19 -1.22
C ASN A 143 8.72 -20.12 0.00
N SER A 144 8.85 -19.60 1.20
CA SER A 144 8.73 -20.35 2.46
C SER A 144 7.27 -20.58 2.90
N HIS A 145 6.32 -19.77 2.44
CA HIS A 145 4.93 -19.81 2.89
C HIS A 145 3.95 -19.90 1.72
N GLU A 146 3.30 -21.04 1.56
CA GLU A 146 2.31 -21.31 0.50
C GLU A 146 1.09 -20.38 0.58
N CYS A 147 0.78 -19.88 1.77
CA CYS A 147 -0.32 -18.94 2.00
C CYS A 147 -0.06 -17.52 1.46
N ILE A 148 1.16 -17.19 1.03
CA ILE A 148 1.45 -15.94 0.34
C ILE A 148 1.28 -16.18 -1.15
N GLY A 149 0.12 -15.81 -1.70
CA GLY A 149 -0.22 -15.96 -3.11
C GLY A 149 0.57 -15.02 -4.01
N ASP A 150 0.76 -13.79 -3.55
CA ASP A 150 1.46 -12.75 -4.30
C ASP A 150 1.96 -11.65 -3.35
N PHE A 151 2.90 -10.82 -3.81
CA PHE A 151 3.19 -9.54 -3.20
C PHE A 151 3.39 -8.48 -4.29
N ARG A 152 2.95 -7.26 -4.03
CA ARG A 152 2.90 -6.18 -5.01
C ARG A 152 3.38 -4.86 -4.43
N GLY A 153 3.68 -3.92 -5.30
CA GLY A 153 4.11 -2.56 -4.96
C GLY A 153 5.57 -2.29 -5.30
N HIS A 154 6.06 -1.11 -4.91
CA HIS A 154 7.43 -0.68 -5.16
C HIS A 154 8.06 -0.07 -3.91
N GLY A 155 9.39 -0.05 -3.87
CA GLY A 155 10.16 0.55 -2.78
C GLY A 155 9.74 0.03 -1.41
N LEU A 156 9.46 0.94 -0.50
CA LEU A 156 9.02 0.67 0.88
C LEU A 156 7.49 0.64 1.03
N TYR A 157 6.75 0.43 -0.05
CA TYR A 157 5.30 0.27 0.01
C TYR A 157 4.88 -1.01 -0.70
N ARG A 158 4.68 -2.06 0.08
CA ARG A 158 4.37 -3.41 -0.39
C ARG A 158 3.07 -3.93 0.22
N MET A 159 2.45 -4.87 -0.46
CA MET A 159 1.23 -5.54 -0.03
C MET A 159 1.39 -7.04 -0.26
N LEU A 160 1.20 -7.84 0.79
CA LEU A 160 1.08 -9.29 0.69
C LEU A 160 -0.38 -9.67 0.43
N ASP A 161 -0.59 -10.64 -0.44
CA ASP A 161 -1.88 -11.24 -0.75
C ASP A 161 -1.95 -12.62 -0.08
N ILE A 162 -2.76 -12.75 0.97
CA ILE A 162 -2.89 -14.00 1.74
C ILE A 162 -4.02 -14.84 1.13
N VAL A 163 -3.67 -16.06 0.75
CA VAL A 163 -4.54 -16.99 0.05
C VAL A 163 -4.64 -18.32 0.78
N VAL A 164 -5.63 -19.13 0.42
CA VAL A 164 -5.75 -20.52 0.89
C VAL A 164 -4.61 -21.35 0.31
N ASP A 165 -4.39 -21.23 -0.99
CA ASP A 165 -3.29 -21.82 -1.75
C ASP A 165 -2.99 -21.00 -3.01
N ARG A 166 -1.78 -21.14 -3.56
CA ARG A 166 -1.34 -20.36 -4.72
C ARG A 166 -2.03 -20.74 -6.03
N ASN A 167 -2.53 -21.96 -6.17
CA ASN A 167 -3.14 -22.41 -7.41
C ASN A 167 -4.54 -21.81 -7.57
N SER A 168 -5.37 -21.91 -6.53
CA SER A 168 -6.71 -21.36 -6.52
C SER A 168 -6.74 -19.83 -6.37
N ARG A 169 -5.71 -19.24 -5.75
CA ARG A 169 -5.66 -17.83 -5.34
C ARG A 169 -6.89 -17.39 -4.55
N THR A 170 -7.56 -18.35 -3.90
CA THR A 170 -8.72 -18.05 -3.07
C THR A 170 -8.28 -17.21 -1.87
N ALA A 171 -8.88 -16.03 -1.70
CA ALA A 171 -8.57 -15.11 -0.61
C ALA A 171 -8.79 -15.77 0.77
N ASN A 172 -7.86 -15.56 1.70
CA ASN A 172 -7.95 -16.06 3.07
C ASN A 172 -7.88 -14.90 4.10
N PRO A 173 -8.97 -14.14 4.28
CA PRO A 173 -9.00 -13.01 5.20
C PRO A 173 -8.87 -13.43 6.67
N GLU A 174 -9.31 -14.64 7.02
CA GLU A 174 -9.19 -15.17 8.39
C GLU A 174 -7.72 -15.41 8.76
N LEU A 175 -6.97 -16.04 7.87
CA LEU A 175 -5.54 -16.24 8.06
C LEU A 175 -4.79 -14.89 8.09
N ALA A 176 -5.13 -13.95 7.20
CA ALA A 176 -4.53 -12.61 7.21
C ALA A 176 -4.72 -11.91 8.57
N GLU A 177 -5.91 -12.00 9.17
CA GLU A 177 -6.16 -11.43 10.49
C GLU A 177 -5.42 -12.19 11.60
N ARG A 178 -5.26 -13.51 11.52
CA ARG A 178 -4.42 -14.28 12.46
C ARG A 178 -2.95 -13.85 12.35
N ILE A 179 -2.40 -13.77 11.15
CA ILE A 179 -1.03 -13.31 10.92
C ILE A 179 -0.85 -11.92 11.51
N ARG A 180 -1.80 -11.00 11.30
CA ARG A 180 -1.76 -9.65 11.89
C ARG A 180 -1.68 -9.70 13.41
N ARG A 181 -2.45 -10.57 14.07
CA ARG A 181 -2.42 -10.73 15.55
C ARG A 181 -1.09 -11.30 16.03
N GLU A 182 -0.55 -12.31 15.34
CA GLU A 182 0.76 -12.87 15.68
C GLU A 182 1.88 -11.86 15.43
N ALA A 183 1.82 -11.08 14.34
CA ALA A 183 2.75 -10.00 14.05
C ALA A 183 2.76 -8.93 15.16
N MET A 184 1.60 -8.59 15.72
CA MET A 184 1.53 -7.69 16.87
C MET A 184 2.22 -8.25 18.12
N LYS A 185 2.15 -9.56 18.36
CA LYS A 185 2.89 -10.21 19.46
C LYS A 185 4.40 -10.17 19.24
N GLU A 186 4.84 -10.20 17.98
CA GLU A 186 6.24 -10.02 17.58
C GLU A 186 6.68 -8.54 17.55
N GLY A 187 5.79 -7.60 17.93
CA GLY A 187 6.09 -6.16 17.96
C GLY A 187 5.95 -5.46 16.61
N ILE A 188 5.27 -6.06 15.63
CA ILE A 188 5.00 -5.45 14.33
C ILE A 188 3.55 -4.95 14.31
N ALA A 189 3.37 -3.63 14.25
CA ALA A 189 2.08 -3.01 13.98
C ALA A 189 1.84 -2.98 12.46
N MET A 190 0.89 -3.76 11.98
CA MET A 190 0.55 -3.79 10.56
C MET A 190 -0.97 -3.80 10.35
N ILE A 191 -1.38 -3.42 9.15
CA ILE A 191 -2.78 -3.37 8.75
C ILE A 191 -3.06 -4.57 7.83
N ALA A 192 -4.13 -5.30 8.15
CA ALA A 192 -4.76 -6.25 7.24
C ALA A 192 -6.11 -5.70 6.81
N VAL A 193 -6.39 -5.71 5.51
CA VAL A 193 -7.69 -5.37 4.92
C VAL A 193 -8.13 -6.53 4.05
N LYS A 194 -9.17 -7.24 4.47
CA LYS A 194 -9.51 -8.53 3.88
C LYS A 194 -8.29 -9.47 3.95
N ASN A 195 -7.84 -9.99 2.83
CA ASN A 195 -6.67 -10.85 2.70
C ASN A 195 -5.37 -10.09 2.36
N PHE A 196 -5.39 -8.76 2.29
CA PHE A 196 -4.22 -7.95 1.96
C PHE A 196 -3.53 -7.42 3.22
N MET A 197 -2.23 -7.66 3.34
CA MET A 197 -1.42 -7.21 4.45
C MET A 197 -0.41 -6.16 3.99
N ARG A 198 -0.46 -4.97 4.59
CA ARG A 198 0.37 -3.83 4.19
C ARG A 198 1.71 -3.84 4.90
N ILE A 199 2.78 -3.70 4.11
CA ILE A 199 4.14 -3.45 4.59
C ILE A 199 4.51 -2.04 4.16
N CYS A 200 4.63 -1.13 5.13
CA CYS A 200 4.88 0.29 4.89
C CYS A 200 5.73 0.87 6.03
N PRO A 201 7.02 0.50 6.12
CA PRO A 201 7.90 0.98 7.17
C PRO A 201 8.24 2.48 6.98
N PRO A 202 8.82 3.16 7.97
CA PRO A 202 9.33 4.52 7.81
C PRO A 202 10.32 4.66 6.66
N LEU A 203 10.36 5.82 5.98
CA LEU A 203 11.31 6.06 4.88
C LEU A 203 12.78 5.96 5.29
N ILE A 204 13.09 6.16 6.57
CA ILE A 204 14.44 6.13 7.13
C ILE A 204 14.85 4.74 7.65
N ILE A 205 14.06 3.71 7.39
CA ILE A 205 14.35 2.34 7.83
C ILE A 205 15.69 1.85 7.28
N LYS A 206 16.45 1.12 8.08
CA LYS A 206 17.76 0.59 7.72
C LYS A 206 17.65 -0.86 7.25
N GLU A 207 18.67 -1.35 6.55
CA GLU A 207 18.72 -2.73 6.05
C GLU A 207 18.57 -3.77 7.17
N ASN A 208 19.29 -3.60 8.27
CA ASN A 208 19.19 -4.51 9.41
C ASN A 208 17.79 -4.52 10.08
N GLU A 209 17.08 -3.41 10.01
CA GLU A 209 15.70 -3.32 10.50
C GLU A 209 14.72 -4.02 9.54
N ILE A 210 15.00 -4.05 8.22
CA ILE A 210 14.26 -4.86 7.26
C ILE A 210 14.46 -6.35 7.56
N ASP A 211 15.70 -6.78 7.87
CA ASP A 211 15.98 -8.15 8.29
C ASP A 211 15.15 -8.55 9.52
N GLU A 212 15.12 -7.68 10.50
CA GLU A 212 14.38 -7.90 11.73
C GLU A 212 12.87 -7.99 11.48
N ILE A 213 12.30 -7.04 10.71
CA ILE A 213 10.87 -7.03 10.40
C ILE A 213 10.46 -8.29 9.64
N VAL A 214 11.20 -8.66 8.59
CA VAL A 214 10.86 -9.84 7.80
C VAL A 214 11.02 -11.13 8.61
N GLY A 215 12.08 -11.24 9.43
CA GLY A 215 12.26 -12.40 10.31
C GLY A 215 11.17 -12.53 11.39
N ARG A 216 10.67 -11.41 11.93
CA ARG A 216 9.53 -11.42 12.86
C ARG A 216 8.22 -11.76 12.14
N LEU A 217 8.03 -11.27 10.92
CA LEU A 217 6.87 -11.58 10.09
C LEU A 217 6.84 -13.07 9.70
N ASP A 218 7.97 -13.66 9.36
CA ASP A 218 8.13 -15.09 9.08
C ASP A 218 7.66 -15.95 10.27
N LYS A 219 8.10 -15.61 11.48
CA LYS A 219 7.65 -16.27 12.72
C LYS A 219 6.13 -16.11 12.93
N ALA A 220 5.61 -14.93 12.68
CA ALA A 220 4.19 -14.65 12.84
C ALA A 220 3.33 -15.46 11.86
N ILE A 221 3.77 -15.58 10.61
CA ILE A 221 3.09 -16.39 9.59
C ILE A 221 3.13 -17.87 9.98
N THR A 222 4.30 -18.39 10.34
CA THR A 222 4.45 -19.78 10.78
C THR A 222 3.49 -20.11 11.92
N ARG A 223 3.46 -19.31 12.98
CA ARG A 223 2.54 -19.54 14.12
C ARG A 223 1.07 -19.46 13.73
N ALA A 224 0.72 -18.51 12.86
CA ALA A 224 -0.67 -18.35 12.42
C ALA A 224 -1.16 -19.56 11.60
N VAL A 225 -0.29 -20.14 10.79
CA VAL A 225 -0.57 -21.36 10.02
C VAL A 225 -0.66 -22.58 10.93
N ASP A 226 0.29 -22.78 11.84
CA ASP A 226 0.31 -23.91 12.77
C ASP A 226 -0.93 -23.92 13.67
N ASN A 227 -1.32 -22.79 14.23
CA ASN A 227 -2.53 -22.64 15.04
C ASN A 227 -3.81 -22.96 14.23
N GLN A 228 -3.85 -22.62 12.95
CA GLN A 228 -4.97 -22.97 12.07
C GLN A 228 -5.07 -24.49 11.90
N THR A 229 -3.97 -25.15 11.68
CA THR A 229 -3.92 -26.62 11.50
C THR A 229 -4.42 -27.34 12.76
N GLN A 230 -3.96 -26.93 13.95
CA GLN A 230 -4.40 -27.50 15.22
C GLN A 230 -5.91 -27.31 15.49
N GLU A 231 -6.48 -26.15 15.17
CA GLU A 231 -7.92 -25.90 15.31
C GLU A 231 -8.76 -26.78 14.36
N ILE A 232 -8.31 -27.01 13.14
CA ILE A 232 -8.98 -27.86 12.16
C ILE A 232 -8.92 -29.32 12.62
N GLU A 233 -7.77 -29.80 13.08
CA GLU A 233 -7.60 -31.16 13.62
C GLU A 233 -8.47 -31.41 14.85
N TYR A 234 -8.53 -30.45 15.78
CA TYR A 234 -9.35 -30.54 16.98
C TYR A 234 -10.86 -30.57 16.63
N SER A 235 -11.30 -29.74 15.70
CA SER A 235 -12.71 -29.71 15.27
C SER A 235 -13.11 -30.99 14.54
N SER A 236 -12.24 -31.54 13.70
CA SER A 236 -12.48 -32.81 12.99
C SER A 236 -12.50 -34.01 13.92
N SER A 237 -11.60 -34.08 14.87
CA SER A 237 -11.55 -35.18 15.87
C SER A 237 -12.75 -35.13 16.83
N SER A 238 -13.19 -33.95 17.24
CA SER A 238 -14.38 -33.77 18.08
C SER A 238 -15.67 -34.15 17.35
N SER A 239 -15.79 -33.87 16.07
CA SER A 239 -16.94 -34.26 15.24
C SER A 239 -16.98 -35.78 14.97
N LEU A 240 -15.84 -36.42 14.78
CA LEU A 240 -15.73 -37.88 14.68
C LEU A 240 -16.13 -38.58 15.97
N ALA A 241 -15.65 -38.09 17.11
CA ALA A 241 -16.00 -38.64 18.45
C ALA A 241 -17.49 -38.45 18.77
N ALA A 242 -18.12 -37.36 18.35
CA ALA A 242 -19.56 -37.15 18.46
C ALA A 242 -20.36 -38.10 17.59
N ASN A 243 -19.95 -38.36 16.36
CA ASN A 243 -20.60 -39.30 15.44
C ASN A 243 -20.47 -40.74 15.87
N GLU A 244 -19.34 -41.15 16.50
CA GLU A 244 -19.19 -42.49 17.08
C GLU A 244 -20.06 -42.69 18.34
N LYS A 245 -20.25 -41.65 19.15
CA LYS A 245 -21.19 -41.71 20.28
C LYS A 245 -22.65 -41.89 19.82
N ILE A 246 -23.04 -41.21 18.76
CA ILE A 246 -24.40 -41.37 18.20
C ILE A 246 -24.61 -42.77 17.61
N LYS A 247 -23.62 -43.38 16.96
CA LYS A 247 -23.71 -44.75 16.42
C LYS A 247 -23.71 -45.84 17.52
N ARG A 248 -23.29 -45.53 18.77
CA ARG A 248 -23.34 -46.51 19.89
C ARG A 248 -24.62 -46.45 20.71
N VAL A 249 -25.50 -45.48 20.41
CA VAL A 249 -26.77 -45.28 21.12
C VAL A 249 -27.98 -45.64 20.23
N ALA A 250 -27.73 -45.90 18.94
CA ALA A 250 -28.71 -46.43 18.00
C ALA A 250 -28.51 -47.95 17.81
#